data_374d498c4846c119b654cdc52f548fe6
#
_entry.id   374d498c4846c119b654cdc52f548fe6
#
_cell.length_a   1.000
_cell.length_b   1.000
_cell.length_c   1.000
_cell.angle_alpha   90.00
_cell.angle_beta   90.00
_cell.angle_gamma   90.00
#
_symmetry.space_group_name_H-M   'P 1'
#
loop_
_entity.id
_entity.type
_entity.pdbx_description
1 polymer ?
#
loop_
_entity_poly.entity_id
_entity_poly.type
_entity_poly.pdbx_seq_one_letter_code
_entity_poly.pdbx_strand_id
1 'polypeptide(L)'
;MLTELHRKGGCLCQPAKEGKLRCPLIVRPTSEDVITGHLFQVLKILNPRWWLPDFLNEALGVAAFGRQVFRDLRIEPWVNKPTYPRELLPWDEGSTQVDVVITFENPPTTVFVEMKYGSELSSVTSRNQGQHGFPADQLSRNARVGLLECGYFQRPQLFEGEQRDFLLLVVTPDGGQPLVERYRDSVQLRAAIPHSDQIPRLPRLPFIGELSYPDMVNLLRRQRRWITRPERILVDQLTAYLEMKLATRPRRTPMNPQTSLFKPSLDTLAGSKEVDPSPESGVIHAEATARATRS
;
A
#
# COMPACT_ATOMS: atom_id res chain seq x y z
N MET A 1 -6.38 -17.88 -8.94
CA MET A 1 -6.64 -17.87 -10.41
C MET A 1 -8.00 -17.29 -10.77
N LEU A 2 -9.13 -17.95 -10.42
CA LEU A 2 -10.47 -17.45 -10.80
C LEU A 2 -10.77 -16.03 -10.27
N THR A 3 -10.37 -15.71 -9.05
CA THR A 3 -10.57 -14.36 -8.48
C THR A 3 -9.75 -13.31 -9.21
N GLU A 4 -8.53 -13.63 -9.62
CA GLU A 4 -7.69 -12.74 -10.41
C GLU A 4 -8.28 -12.52 -11.81
N LEU A 5 -8.73 -13.60 -12.47
CA LEU A 5 -9.43 -13.49 -13.74
C LEU A 5 -10.68 -12.64 -13.66
N HIS A 6 -11.44 -12.75 -12.59
CA HIS A 6 -12.65 -11.97 -12.37
C HIS A 6 -12.35 -10.48 -12.08
N ARG A 7 -11.39 -10.18 -11.25
CA ARG A 7 -11.10 -8.79 -10.80
C ARG A 7 -10.11 -8.04 -11.70
N LYS A 8 -9.19 -8.74 -12.35
CA LYS A 8 -8.20 -8.17 -13.28
C LYS A 8 -8.35 -8.67 -14.71
N GLY A 9 -9.50 -9.23 -15.04
CA GLY A 9 -9.79 -10.01 -16.24
C GLY A 9 -9.61 -9.33 -17.61
N GLY A 10 -9.31 -8.06 -17.65
CA GLY A 10 -9.01 -7.37 -18.91
C GLY A 10 -7.65 -7.73 -19.54
N CYS A 11 -6.78 -8.47 -18.83
CA CYS A 11 -5.40 -8.69 -19.27
C CYS A 11 -5.13 -9.97 -20.05
N LEU A 12 -6.13 -10.87 -20.17
CA LEU A 12 -5.90 -12.17 -20.79
C LEU A 12 -5.72 -12.11 -22.31
N CYS A 13 -6.30 -11.12 -22.98
CA CYS A 13 -6.36 -11.06 -24.43
C CYS A 13 -6.20 -9.66 -25.02
N GLN A 14 -5.64 -8.71 -24.30
CA GLN A 14 -5.43 -7.37 -24.87
C GLN A 14 -4.23 -7.39 -25.83
N PRO A 15 -4.41 -6.99 -27.11
CA PRO A 15 -3.29 -6.75 -28.00
C PRO A 15 -2.41 -5.65 -27.39
N ALA A 16 -1.11 -5.85 -27.41
CA ALA A 16 -0.18 -4.81 -27.03
C ALA A 16 -0.31 -3.64 -27.99
N LYS A 17 -0.17 -2.42 -27.50
CA LYS A 17 0.14 -1.29 -28.38
C LYS A 17 1.35 -1.71 -29.23
N GLU A 18 1.28 -1.55 -30.54
CA GLU A 18 2.34 -1.91 -31.52
C GLU A 18 2.40 -3.39 -31.97
N GLY A 19 1.30 -4.13 -31.94
CA GLY A 19 1.25 -5.47 -32.55
C GLY A 19 1.96 -6.59 -31.78
N LYS A 20 2.57 -6.31 -30.63
CA LYS A 20 3.16 -7.35 -29.76
C LYS A 20 2.11 -7.90 -28.82
N LEU A 21 1.92 -9.22 -28.83
CA LEU A 21 1.06 -9.89 -27.86
C LEU A 21 1.63 -9.70 -26.45
N ARG A 22 0.85 -9.11 -25.54
CA ARG A 22 1.22 -9.09 -24.11
C ARG A 22 1.00 -10.48 -23.54
N CYS A 23 2.05 -11.00 -22.91
CA CYS A 23 1.91 -12.22 -22.13
C CYS A 23 0.87 -11.98 -21.00
N PRO A 24 -0.19 -12.79 -20.90
CA PRO A 24 -1.17 -12.68 -19.84
C PRO A 24 -0.51 -12.68 -18.46
N LEU A 25 -1.01 -11.88 -17.52
CA LEU A 25 -0.44 -11.81 -16.16
C LEU A 25 -0.32 -13.17 -15.50
N ILE A 26 -1.31 -14.03 -15.74
CA ILE A 26 -1.37 -15.39 -15.17
C ILE A 26 -0.19 -16.29 -15.57
N VAL A 27 0.42 -16.04 -16.72
CA VAL A 27 1.59 -16.82 -17.18
C VAL A 27 2.92 -16.08 -16.98
N ARG A 28 2.89 -14.86 -16.45
CA ARG A 28 4.12 -14.14 -16.16
C ARG A 28 4.79 -14.72 -14.91
N PRO A 29 6.04 -15.18 -15.02
CA PRO A 29 6.78 -15.69 -13.86
C PRO A 29 6.94 -14.64 -12.74
N THR A 30 6.91 -13.36 -13.10
CA THR A 30 7.09 -12.21 -12.21
C THR A 30 5.79 -11.59 -11.74
N SER A 31 4.63 -12.20 -12.00
CA SER A 31 3.34 -11.64 -11.59
C SER A 31 3.14 -11.74 -10.08
N GLU A 32 3.16 -10.60 -9.43
CA GLU A 32 2.84 -10.40 -8.02
C GLU A 32 1.38 -10.76 -7.73
N ASP A 33 0.48 -10.37 -8.62
CA ASP A 33 -0.95 -10.68 -8.53
C ASP A 33 -1.23 -12.19 -8.49
N VAL A 34 -0.47 -12.99 -9.26
CA VAL A 34 -0.63 -14.46 -9.26
C VAL A 34 -0.21 -15.05 -7.92
N ILE A 35 0.88 -14.57 -7.34
CA ILE A 35 1.34 -15.03 -6.02
C ILE A 35 0.32 -14.63 -4.96
N THR A 36 -0.13 -13.38 -4.96
CA THR A 36 -1.17 -12.86 -4.05
C THR A 36 -2.44 -13.70 -4.14
N GLY A 37 -2.92 -13.95 -5.36
CA GLY A 37 -4.12 -14.75 -5.60
C GLY A 37 -3.99 -16.18 -5.07
N HIS A 38 -2.88 -16.87 -5.34
CA HIS A 38 -2.67 -18.24 -4.88
C HIS A 38 -2.55 -18.31 -3.35
N LEU A 39 -1.73 -17.45 -2.75
CA LEU A 39 -1.52 -17.42 -1.32
C LEU A 39 -2.85 -17.22 -0.58
N PHE A 40 -3.56 -16.15 -0.87
CA PHE A 40 -4.77 -15.82 -0.13
C PHE A 40 -5.98 -16.67 -0.48
N GLN A 41 -6.01 -17.32 -1.65
CA GLN A 41 -7.02 -18.35 -1.93
C GLN A 41 -6.83 -19.59 -1.05
N VAL A 42 -5.60 -20.04 -0.84
CA VAL A 42 -5.33 -21.16 0.07
C VAL A 42 -5.63 -20.75 1.52
N LEU A 43 -5.18 -19.58 1.95
CA LEU A 43 -5.44 -19.08 3.30
C LEU A 43 -6.94 -18.94 3.62
N LYS A 44 -7.76 -18.62 2.62
CA LYS A 44 -9.24 -18.60 2.77
C LYS A 44 -9.85 -19.97 3.07
N ILE A 45 -9.25 -21.03 2.57
CA ILE A 45 -9.75 -22.41 2.77
C ILE A 45 -9.32 -22.93 4.14
N LEU A 46 -8.13 -22.55 4.59
CA LEU A 46 -7.57 -22.97 5.88
C LEU A 46 -8.35 -22.33 7.04
N ASN A 47 -8.52 -23.08 8.11
CA ASN A 47 -9.08 -22.51 9.34
C ASN A 47 -8.17 -21.38 9.87
N PRO A 48 -8.66 -20.14 9.96
CA PRO A 48 -7.86 -18.98 10.34
C PRO A 48 -7.25 -19.08 11.74
N ARG A 49 -7.84 -19.84 12.62
CA ARG A 49 -7.32 -20.11 13.97
C ARG A 49 -5.86 -20.62 13.94
N TRP A 50 -5.48 -21.33 12.88
CA TRP A 50 -4.15 -21.94 12.80
C TRP A 50 -3.10 -21.03 12.20
N TRP A 51 -3.43 -20.19 11.23
CA TRP A 51 -2.45 -19.39 10.51
C TRP A 51 -2.48 -17.89 10.83
N LEU A 52 -3.65 -17.31 11.08
CA LEU A 52 -3.79 -15.87 11.20
C LEU A 52 -3.05 -15.29 12.43
N PRO A 53 -3.11 -15.89 13.64
CA PRO A 53 -2.31 -15.40 14.77
C PRO A 53 -0.82 -15.39 14.50
N ASP A 54 -0.29 -16.50 13.95
CA ASP A 54 1.14 -16.61 13.65
C ASP A 54 1.54 -15.61 12.57
N PHE A 55 0.70 -15.43 11.53
CA PHE A 55 0.92 -14.45 10.47
C PHE A 55 1.03 -13.02 11.02
N LEU A 56 0.09 -12.61 11.88
CA LEU A 56 0.09 -11.28 12.49
C LEU A 56 1.26 -11.10 13.46
N ASN A 57 1.49 -12.08 14.33
CA ASN A 57 2.56 -12.00 15.32
C ASN A 57 3.95 -11.94 14.69
N GLU A 58 4.22 -12.77 13.70
CA GLU A 58 5.52 -12.79 13.02
C GLU A 58 5.76 -11.51 12.22
N ALA A 59 4.75 -11.05 11.48
CA ALA A 59 4.88 -9.81 10.70
C ALA A 59 5.15 -8.59 11.58
N LEU A 60 4.51 -8.52 12.76
CA LEU A 60 4.63 -7.40 13.68
C LEU A 60 5.77 -7.55 14.71
N GLY A 61 6.36 -8.75 14.83
CA GLY A 61 7.36 -9.04 15.85
C GLY A 61 6.79 -9.03 17.27
N VAL A 62 5.55 -9.48 17.46
CA VAL A 62 4.83 -9.49 18.75
C VAL A 62 4.27 -10.87 19.06
N ALA A 63 3.76 -11.05 20.28
CA ALA A 63 3.03 -12.24 20.72
C ALA A 63 1.65 -11.85 21.26
N ALA A 64 0.94 -10.98 20.51
CA ALA A 64 -0.30 -10.38 20.96
C ALA A 64 -1.56 -11.15 20.51
N PHE A 65 -1.47 -11.88 19.39
CA PHE A 65 -2.59 -12.61 18.82
C PHE A 65 -2.53 -14.08 19.22
N GLY A 66 -3.57 -14.54 19.91
CA GLY A 66 -3.72 -15.94 20.33
C GLY A 66 -4.56 -16.73 19.34
N ARG A 67 -4.61 -18.06 19.55
CA ARG A 67 -5.51 -18.97 18.82
C ARG A 67 -6.93 -18.79 19.31
N GLN A 68 -7.69 -17.96 18.63
CA GLN A 68 -9.07 -17.62 18.93
C GLN A 68 -9.99 -17.89 17.73
N VAL A 69 -11.27 -17.74 17.95
CA VAL A 69 -12.26 -17.73 16.86
C VAL A 69 -12.31 -16.32 16.29
N PHE A 70 -11.93 -16.17 15.03
CA PHE A 70 -12.08 -14.93 14.30
C PHE A 70 -13.49 -14.88 13.71
N ARG A 71 -14.33 -14.02 14.28
CA ARG A 71 -15.71 -13.82 13.80
C ARG A 71 -15.69 -12.94 12.55
N ASP A 72 -16.61 -13.21 11.65
CA ASP A 72 -16.85 -12.43 10.43
C ASP A 72 -15.58 -12.15 9.60
N LEU A 73 -14.66 -13.12 9.63
CA LEU A 73 -13.42 -13.02 8.86
C LEU A 73 -13.72 -12.91 7.37
N ARG A 74 -13.22 -11.83 6.79
CA ARG A 74 -13.22 -11.61 5.34
C ARG A 74 -11.80 -11.39 4.86
N ILE A 75 -11.48 -11.96 3.71
CA ILE A 75 -10.19 -11.78 3.03
C ILE A 75 -10.51 -11.37 1.59
N GLU A 76 -10.25 -10.13 1.26
CA GLU A 76 -10.63 -9.56 -0.03
C GLU A 76 -9.39 -9.05 -0.78
N PRO A 77 -9.02 -9.70 -1.90
CA PRO A 77 -7.90 -9.24 -2.70
C PRO A 77 -8.31 -8.06 -3.60
N TRP A 78 -7.32 -7.20 -3.90
CA TRP A 78 -7.38 -6.07 -4.83
C TRP A 78 -8.54 -5.10 -4.54
N VAL A 79 -8.61 -4.65 -3.32
CA VAL A 79 -9.66 -3.72 -2.88
C VAL A 79 -9.26 -2.28 -3.20
N ASN A 80 -10.09 -1.61 -3.98
CA ASN A 80 -9.91 -0.18 -4.20
C ASN A 80 -10.43 0.60 -3.00
N LYS A 81 -9.57 1.45 -2.45
CA LYS A 81 -9.87 2.33 -1.34
C LYS A 81 -9.80 3.79 -1.79
N PRO A 82 -10.81 4.60 -1.50
CA PRO A 82 -10.71 6.04 -1.74
C PRO A 82 -9.62 6.63 -0.86
N THR A 83 -8.88 7.60 -1.38
CA THR A 83 -7.87 8.33 -0.59
C THR A 83 -8.46 9.54 0.13
N TYR A 84 -9.77 9.56 0.31
CA TYR A 84 -10.56 10.62 0.94
C TYR A 84 -10.21 10.86 2.42
N PRO A 85 -10.53 12.06 2.89
CA PRO A 85 -11.18 13.14 2.20
C PRO A 85 -10.19 14.06 1.50
N ARG A 86 -10.61 14.62 0.37
CA ARG A 86 -9.80 15.58 -0.39
C ARG A 86 -9.35 16.77 0.46
N GLU A 87 -10.18 17.17 1.41
CA GLU A 87 -9.89 18.26 2.33
C GLU A 87 -8.70 17.99 3.26
N LEU A 88 -8.36 16.72 3.45
CA LEU A 88 -7.18 16.32 4.23
C LEU A 88 -5.93 16.16 3.38
N LEU A 89 -6.02 16.34 2.07
CA LEU A 89 -4.87 16.23 1.18
C LEU A 89 -4.54 17.56 0.55
N PRO A 90 -3.31 18.05 0.65
CA PRO A 90 -2.87 19.25 -0.05
C PRO A 90 -2.65 19.02 -1.56
N TRP A 91 -2.98 17.84 -2.09
CA TRP A 91 -2.86 17.48 -3.50
C TRP A 91 -4.01 16.57 -3.95
N ASP A 92 -4.22 16.48 -5.25
CA ASP A 92 -5.16 15.53 -5.84
C ASP A 92 -4.54 14.12 -5.88
N GLU A 93 -5.24 13.16 -5.31
CA GLU A 93 -4.84 11.75 -5.31
C GLU A 93 -6.03 10.85 -5.64
N GLY A 94 -5.82 9.91 -6.55
CA GLY A 94 -6.81 8.89 -6.90
C GLY A 94 -6.93 7.80 -5.84
N SER A 95 -7.87 6.88 -6.01
CA SER A 95 -8.00 5.69 -5.15
C SER A 95 -6.70 4.88 -5.10
N THR A 96 -6.42 4.23 -3.97
CA THR A 96 -5.37 3.22 -3.87
C THR A 96 -5.96 1.83 -3.98
N GLN A 97 -5.28 0.91 -4.64
CA GLN A 97 -5.63 -0.49 -4.61
C GLN A 97 -4.76 -1.17 -3.56
N VAL A 98 -5.39 -1.73 -2.53
CA VAL A 98 -4.73 -2.56 -1.52
C VAL A 98 -4.74 -4.00 -2.04
N ASP A 99 -3.58 -4.66 -2.03
CA ASP A 99 -3.46 -6.01 -2.59
C ASP A 99 -4.36 -7.01 -1.87
N VAL A 100 -4.42 -6.94 -0.52
CA VAL A 100 -5.38 -7.73 0.25
C VAL A 100 -5.86 -6.95 1.47
N VAL A 101 -7.16 -6.97 1.70
CA VAL A 101 -7.78 -6.48 2.94
C VAL A 101 -8.31 -7.67 3.73
N ILE A 102 -7.89 -7.79 4.98
CA ILE A 102 -8.41 -8.79 5.91
C ILE A 102 -9.18 -8.05 7.00
N THR A 103 -10.43 -8.43 7.23
CA THR A 103 -11.22 -7.88 8.32
C THR A 103 -11.77 -9.01 9.20
N PHE A 104 -11.80 -8.79 10.49
CA PHE A 104 -12.43 -9.72 11.44
C PHE A 104 -12.93 -8.95 12.66
N GLU A 105 -13.84 -9.59 13.37
CA GLU A 105 -14.37 -9.13 14.64
C GLU A 105 -13.75 -9.93 15.78
N ASN A 106 -13.71 -9.31 16.97
CA ASN A 106 -13.24 -9.92 18.22
C ASN A 106 -11.70 -10.12 18.30
N PRO A 107 -10.92 -9.01 18.42
CA PRO A 107 -11.35 -7.60 18.37
C PRO A 107 -11.62 -7.11 16.94
N PRO A 108 -12.42 -6.04 16.77
CA PRO A 108 -12.65 -5.45 15.47
C PRO A 108 -11.33 -4.97 14.86
N THR A 109 -10.90 -5.60 13.77
CA THR A 109 -9.58 -5.35 13.18
C THR A 109 -9.67 -5.30 11.67
N THR A 110 -8.93 -4.36 11.08
CA THR A 110 -8.69 -4.26 9.63
C THR A 110 -7.19 -4.37 9.37
N VAL A 111 -6.81 -5.27 8.47
CA VAL A 111 -5.42 -5.49 8.07
C VAL A 111 -5.30 -5.19 6.59
N PHE A 112 -4.44 -4.27 6.22
CA PHE A 112 -4.00 -4.10 4.85
C PHE A 112 -2.73 -4.90 4.64
N VAL A 113 -2.69 -5.68 3.57
CA VAL A 113 -1.50 -6.43 3.17
C VAL A 113 -1.06 -5.95 1.80
N GLU A 114 0.19 -5.56 1.72
CA GLU A 114 0.89 -5.19 0.48
C GLU A 114 1.83 -6.31 0.10
N MET A 115 1.69 -6.81 -1.10
CA MET A 115 2.51 -7.90 -1.63
C MET A 115 3.60 -7.36 -2.54
N LYS A 116 4.81 -7.87 -2.43
CA LYS A 116 5.92 -7.54 -3.33
C LYS A 116 6.65 -8.82 -3.76
N TYR A 117 7.01 -8.87 -5.04
CA TYR A 117 7.79 -9.99 -5.56
C TYR A 117 9.01 -9.53 -6.37
N GLY A 118 8.80 -8.81 -7.44
CA GLY A 118 9.87 -8.32 -8.32
C GLY A 118 10.14 -6.82 -8.20
N SER A 119 9.21 -6.11 -7.62
CA SER A 119 9.28 -4.66 -7.38
C SER A 119 9.61 -4.35 -5.92
N GLU A 120 10.12 -3.16 -5.67
CA GLU A 120 10.17 -2.57 -4.33
C GLU A 120 8.86 -1.85 -4.03
N LEU A 121 8.65 -1.50 -2.75
CA LEU A 121 7.65 -0.51 -2.42
C LEU A 121 7.93 0.77 -3.20
N SER A 122 6.92 1.26 -3.90
CA SER A 122 7.09 2.50 -4.65
C SER A 122 7.42 3.65 -3.71
N SER A 123 8.57 4.27 -3.93
CA SER A 123 8.98 5.48 -3.21
C SER A 123 8.31 6.74 -3.76
N VAL A 124 7.67 6.63 -4.92
CA VAL A 124 6.98 7.73 -5.59
C VAL A 124 5.68 7.21 -6.18
N THR A 125 4.55 7.76 -5.76
CA THR A 125 3.28 7.52 -6.42
C THR A 125 3.09 8.51 -7.58
N SER A 126 2.47 8.06 -8.66
CA SER A 126 2.56 8.60 -10.02
C SER A 126 2.25 10.09 -10.23
N ARG A 127 1.68 10.80 -9.29
CA ARG A 127 1.31 12.22 -9.43
C ARG A 127 1.73 13.08 -8.25
N ASN A 128 2.19 12.48 -7.18
CA ASN A 128 2.65 13.17 -6.00
C ASN A 128 4.12 12.79 -5.72
N GLN A 129 5.04 13.56 -6.23
CA GLN A 129 6.48 13.32 -6.09
C GLN A 129 7.04 14.02 -4.84
N GLY A 130 6.42 13.81 -3.69
CA GLY A 130 6.82 14.50 -2.47
C GLY A 130 6.41 15.96 -2.45
N GLN A 131 5.32 16.31 -3.13
CA GLN A 131 4.76 17.65 -3.11
C GLN A 131 4.36 18.04 -1.68
N HIS A 132 4.43 19.32 -1.39
CA HIS A 132 4.05 19.87 -0.09
C HIS A 132 4.85 19.31 1.11
N GLY A 133 6.06 18.79 0.86
CA GLY A 133 6.95 18.30 1.91
C GLY A 133 6.61 16.90 2.46
N PHE A 134 5.62 16.21 1.90
CA PHE A 134 5.26 14.86 2.30
C PHE A 134 5.82 13.82 1.33
N PRO A 135 6.25 12.64 1.82
CA PRO A 135 6.67 11.55 0.95
C PRO A 135 5.48 11.00 0.16
N ALA A 136 5.75 10.63 -1.09
CA ALA A 136 4.74 10.08 -1.99
C ALA A 136 4.86 8.56 -2.13
N ASP A 137 5.31 7.89 -1.08
CA ASP A 137 5.48 6.44 -1.12
C ASP A 137 4.18 5.67 -0.85
N GLN A 138 4.18 4.41 -1.29
CA GLN A 138 3.01 3.55 -1.20
C GLN A 138 2.64 3.20 0.24
N LEU A 139 3.63 3.05 1.13
CA LEU A 139 3.38 2.61 2.50
C LEU A 139 2.75 3.71 3.36
N SER A 140 3.26 4.95 3.26
CA SER A 140 2.65 6.11 3.93
C SER A 140 1.23 6.37 3.45
N ARG A 141 0.98 6.16 2.15
CA ARG A 141 -0.35 6.27 1.55
C ARG A 141 -1.32 5.23 2.12
N ASN A 142 -0.92 3.95 2.13
CA ASN A 142 -1.75 2.88 2.68
C ASN A 142 -1.98 3.04 4.18
N ALA A 143 -0.97 3.50 4.94
CA ALA A 143 -1.10 3.80 6.37
C ALA A 143 -2.14 4.91 6.60
N ARG A 144 -2.06 6.01 5.86
CA ARG A 144 -3.03 7.11 5.96
C ARG A 144 -4.45 6.66 5.67
N VAL A 145 -4.65 5.94 4.55
CA VAL A 145 -5.97 5.44 4.16
C VAL A 145 -6.54 4.49 5.21
N GLY A 146 -5.73 3.57 5.73
CA GLY A 146 -6.18 2.62 6.74
C GLY A 146 -6.48 3.28 8.09
N LEU A 147 -5.66 4.23 8.53
CA LEU A 147 -5.92 4.99 9.76
C LEU A 147 -7.21 5.80 9.64
N LEU A 148 -7.49 6.38 8.48
CA LEU A 148 -8.74 7.11 8.25
C LEU A 148 -9.93 6.16 8.28
N GLU A 149 -9.89 5.08 7.52
CA GLU A 149 -10.97 4.09 7.42
C GLU A 149 -11.28 3.44 8.77
N CYS A 150 -10.28 3.29 9.63
CA CYS A 150 -10.43 2.70 10.96
C CYS A 150 -10.74 3.72 12.07
N GLY A 151 -11.01 4.99 11.74
CA GLY A 151 -11.49 5.99 12.68
C GLY A 151 -10.43 6.58 13.61
N TYR A 152 -9.18 6.65 13.16
CA TYR A 152 -8.10 7.26 13.96
C TYR A 152 -8.01 8.78 13.82
N PHE A 153 -8.61 9.37 12.79
CA PHE A 153 -8.67 10.82 12.63
C PHE A 153 -9.83 11.41 13.43
N GLN A 154 -9.58 12.49 14.17
CA GLN A 154 -10.61 13.22 14.94
C GLN A 154 -11.48 14.09 14.04
N ARG A 155 -12.21 13.47 13.11
CA ARG A 155 -13.22 14.16 12.30
C ARG A 155 -14.48 13.31 12.20
N PRO A 156 -15.49 13.58 13.05
CA PRO A 156 -16.73 12.81 13.05
C PRO A 156 -17.44 12.76 11.68
N GLN A 157 -17.23 13.79 10.84
CA GLN A 157 -17.81 13.83 9.50
C GLN A 157 -17.23 12.80 8.53
N LEU A 158 -16.10 12.19 8.87
CA LEU A 158 -15.34 11.30 7.98
C LEU A 158 -15.44 9.83 8.38
N PHE A 159 -15.92 9.57 9.57
CA PHE A 159 -16.00 8.23 10.10
C PHE A 159 -17.29 8.09 10.94
N GLU A 160 -18.21 7.31 10.41
CA GLU A 160 -19.41 6.89 11.09
C GLU A 160 -19.26 5.42 11.48
N GLY A 161 -18.91 5.14 12.73
CA GLY A 161 -18.76 3.77 13.19
C GLY A 161 -17.92 3.63 14.45
N GLU A 162 -17.72 2.39 14.86
CA GLU A 162 -16.79 2.06 15.95
C GLU A 162 -15.36 2.00 15.43
N GLN A 163 -14.44 2.58 16.20
CA GLN A 163 -13.02 2.51 15.88
C GLN A 163 -12.56 1.04 15.84
N ARG A 164 -11.85 0.68 14.79
CA ARG A 164 -11.27 -0.65 14.57
C ARG A 164 -9.75 -0.59 14.75
N ASP A 165 -9.16 -1.67 15.23
CA ASP A 165 -7.71 -1.79 15.18
C ASP A 165 -7.25 -1.85 13.71
N PHE A 166 -6.14 -1.18 13.43
CA PHE A 166 -5.56 -1.14 12.08
C PHE A 166 -4.16 -1.74 12.08
N LEU A 167 -3.90 -2.60 11.09
CA LEU A 167 -2.59 -3.20 10.83
C LEU A 167 -2.25 -3.03 9.34
N LEU A 168 -0.97 -2.74 9.05
CA LEU A 168 -0.43 -2.64 7.70
C LEU A 168 0.78 -3.57 7.57
N LEU A 169 0.64 -4.59 6.77
CA LEU A 169 1.65 -5.63 6.60
C LEU A 169 2.20 -5.61 5.17
N VAL A 170 3.49 -5.84 5.07
CA VAL A 170 4.18 -6.00 3.77
C VAL A 170 4.70 -7.43 3.69
N VAL A 171 4.41 -8.11 2.61
CA VAL A 171 4.92 -9.47 2.37
C VAL A 171 5.88 -9.42 1.18
N THR A 172 7.14 -9.76 1.43
CA THR A 172 8.23 -9.60 0.46
C THR A 172 9.05 -10.88 0.32
N PRO A 173 9.81 -11.03 -0.76
CA PRO A 173 10.65 -12.22 -0.91
C PRO A 173 11.73 -12.38 0.18
N ASP A 174 12.36 -11.29 0.59
CA ASP A 174 13.57 -11.37 1.44
C ASP A 174 13.39 -10.70 2.81
N GLY A 175 12.36 -9.87 2.99
CA GLY A 175 12.25 -9.01 4.18
C GLY A 175 13.19 -7.78 4.13
N GLY A 176 13.21 -7.02 5.22
CA GLY A 176 14.11 -5.89 5.41
C GLY A 176 13.79 -4.67 4.53
N GLN A 177 12.52 -4.33 4.40
CA GLN A 177 12.10 -3.16 3.60
C GLN A 177 12.39 -1.86 4.36
N PRO A 178 13.21 -0.96 3.79
CA PRO A 178 13.60 0.28 4.49
C PRO A 178 12.41 1.17 4.88
N LEU A 179 11.32 1.17 4.10
CA LEU A 179 10.12 1.94 4.41
C LEU A 179 9.37 1.35 5.61
N VAL A 180 9.36 0.03 5.78
CA VAL A 180 8.76 -0.61 6.95
C VAL A 180 9.54 -0.23 8.21
N GLU A 181 10.86 -0.34 8.19
CA GLU A 181 11.72 0.07 9.31
C GLU A 181 11.51 1.56 9.64
N ARG A 182 11.48 2.40 8.62
CA ARG A 182 11.25 3.84 8.78
C ARG A 182 9.93 4.15 9.47
N TYR A 183 8.83 3.51 9.05
CA TYR A 183 7.49 3.86 9.54
C TYR A 183 7.05 3.08 10.78
N ARG A 184 7.86 2.15 11.27
CA ARG A 184 7.74 1.64 12.63
C ARG A 184 8.04 2.73 13.66
N ASP A 185 8.85 3.72 13.31
CA ASP A 185 9.01 4.94 14.10
C ASP A 185 7.78 5.84 13.92
N SER A 186 7.06 6.04 15.03
CA SER A 186 5.84 6.87 15.06
C SER A 186 6.09 8.33 14.67
N VAL A 187 7.27 8.88 14.93
CA VAL A 187 7.63 10.26 14.56
C VAL A 187 7.78 10.36 13.04
N GLN A 188 8.51 9.41 12.44
CA GLN A 188 8.69 9.36 10.99
C GLN A 188 7.36 9.13 10.26
N LEU A 189 6.52 8.25 10.80
CA LEU A 189 5.19 8.01 10.23
C LEU A 189 4.31 9.25 10.29
N ARG A 190 4.24 9.93 11.46
CA ARG A 190 3.46 11.16 11.60
C ARG A 190 3.94 12.25 10.66
N ALA A 191 5.25 12.40 10.49
CA ALA A 191 5.82 13.36 9.54
C ALA A 191 5.47 13.03 8.08
N ALA A 192 5.13 11.78 7.77
CA ALA A 192 4.75 11.34 6.44
C ALA A 192 3.24 11.49 6.13
N ILE A 193 2.42 11.76 7.14
CA ILE A 193 0.96 11.84 7.01
C ILE A 193 0.50 13.28 7.17
N PRO A 194 -0.13 13.88 6.14
CA PRO A 194 -0.78 15.19 6.27
C PRO A 194 -1.80 15.19 7.40
N HIS A 195 -1.86 16.29 8.14
CA HIS A 195 -2.79 16.46 9.27
C HIS A 195 -2.69 15.36 10.35
N SER A 196 -1.48 14.83 10.58
CA SER A 196 -1.23 13.83 11.63
C SER A 196 -1.48 14.36 13.04
N ASP A 197 -1.56 15.69 13.23
CA ASP A 197 -2.04 16.37 14.42
C ASP A 197 -3.48 16.01 14.78
N GLN A 198 -4.29 15.64 13.79
CA GLN A 198 -5.67 15.16 13.97
C GLN A 198 -5.76 13.68 14.35
N ILE A 199 -4.64 12.98 14.44
CA ILE A 199 -4.58 11.60 14.94
C ILE A 199 -4.09 11.66 16.40
N PRO A 200 -4.99 11.66 17.40
CA PRO A 200 -4.61 11.81 18.80
C PRO A 200 -3.73 10.65 19.26
N ARG A 201 -4.02 9.47 18.77
CA ARG A 201 -3.35 8.23 19.15
C ARG A 201 -3.25 7.29 17.94
N LEU A 202 -2.08 6.76 17.71
CA LEU A 202 -1.85 5.66 16.76
C LEU A 202 -2.35 4.32 17.36
N PRO A 203 -2.50 3.26 16.55
CA PRO A 203 -2.80 1.92 17.05
C PRO A 203 -1.88 1.50 18.21
N ARG A 204 -2.41 0.73 19.17
CA ARG A 204 -1.70 0.40 20.42
C ARG A 204 -0.51 -0.54 20.21
N LEU A 205 -0.65 -1.48 19.29
CA LEU A 205 0.41 -2.42 18.93
C LEU A 205 1.27 -1.82 17.83
N PRO A 206 2.51 -2.31 17.65
CA PRO A 206 3.18 -2.11 16.38
C PRO A 206 2.21 -2.53 15.27
N PHE A 207 1.85 -1.60 14.41
CA PHE A 207 0.81 -1.86 13.42
C PHE A 207 1.34 -1.87 11.98
N ILE A 208 2.62 -1.55 11.80
CA ILE A 208 3.33 -1.70 10.53
C ILE A 208 4.34 -2.84 10.70
N GLY A 209 4.20 -3.85 9.85
CA GLY A 209 5.01 -5.04 9.93
C GLY A 209 5.38 -5.62 8.59
N GLU A 210 6.27 -6.60 8.62
CA GLU A 210 6.78 -7.27 7.44
C GLU A 210 6.95 -8.77 7.67
N LEU A 211 6.65 -9.55 6.64
CA LEU A 211 6.89 -10.98 6.60
C LEU A 211 7.60 -11.35 5.30
N SER A 212 8.62 -12.18 5.38
CA SER A 212 9.25 -12.70 4.17
C SER A 212 8.53 -13.95 3.61
N TYR A 213 8.74 -14.27 2.33
CA TYR A 213 8.23 -15.52 1.77
C TYR A 213 8.79 -16.76 2.47
N PRO A 214 10.08 -16.83 2.85
CA PRO A 214 10.58 -17.92 3.70
C PRO A 214 9.83 -18.05 5.02
N ASP A 215 9.52 -16.94 5.70
CA ASP A 215 8.74 -16.97 6.95
C ASP A 215 7.33 -17.49 6.69
N MET A 216 6.70 -17.05 5.59
CA MET A 216 5.39 -17.55 5.18
C MET A 216 5.42 -19.06 4.92
N VAL A 217 6.43 -19.57 4.22
CA VAL A 217 6.63 -21.03 4.00
C VAL A 217 6.78 -21.76 5.32
N ASN A 218 7.60 -21.24 6.23
CA ASN A 218 7.82 -21.83 7.55
C ASN A 218 6.54 -21.83 8.39
N LEU A 219 5.78 -20.72 8.35
CA LEU A 219 4.48 -20.61 9.00
C LEU A 219 3.53 -21.70 8.49
N LEU A 220 3.36 -21.82 7.18
CA LEU A 220 2.48 -22.82 6.56
C LEU A 220 2.92 -24.26 6.92
N ARG A 221 4.20 -24.55 6.94
CA ARG A 221 4.74 -25.85 7.34
C ARG A 221 4.46 -26.19 8.80
N ARG A 222 4.55 -25.21 9.71
CA ARG A 222 4.17 -25.42 11.13
C ARG A 222 2.70 -25.77 11.29
N GLN A 223 1.82 -25.20 10.46
CA GLN A 223 0.38 -25.47 10.52
C GLN A 223 -0.02 -26.86 10.01
N ARG A 224 0.82 -27.50 9.19
CA ARG A 224 0.57 -28.79 8.54
C ARG A 224 0.09 -29.89 9.50
N ARG A 225 0.50 -29.85 10.76
CA ARG A 225 0.09 -30.83 11.79
C ARG A 225 -1.34 -30.67 12.31
N TRP A 226 -1.94 -29.49 12.11
CA TRP A 226 -3.27 -29.14 12.65
C TRP A 226 -4.38 -29.19 11.62
N ILE A 227 -4.05 -29.33 10.35
CA ILE A 227 -4.97 -29.23 9.23
C ILE A 227 -5.32 -30.61 8.67
N THR A 228 -6.44 -30.71 7.96
CA THR A 228 -6.93 -31.92 7.35
C THR A 228 -6.06 -32.40 6.21
N ARG A 229 -6.25 -33.65 5.73
CA ARG A 229 -5.50 -34.17 4.61
C ARG A 229 -5.66 -33.37 3.31
N PRO A 230 -6.86 -32.93 2.91
CA PRO A 230 -7.02 -32.05 1.73
C PRO A 230 -6.30 -30.72 1.89
N GLU A 231 -6.41 -30.09 3.05
CA GLU A 231 -5.72 -28.81 3.33
C GLU A 231 -4.20 -28.98 3.29
N ARG A 232 -3.66 -30.12 3.75
CA ARG A 232 -2.22 -30.42 3.64
C ARG A 232 -1.75 -30.44 2.20
N ILE A 233 -2.52 -31.03 1.28
CA ILE A 233 -2.18 -31.05 -0.14
C ILE A 233 -2.09 -29.61 -0.68
N LEU A 234 -3.05 -28.75 -0.34
CA LEU A 234 -3.03 -27.35 -0.78
C LEU A 234 -1.84 -26.57 -0.19
N VAL A 235 -1.53 -26.79 1.08
CA VAL A 235 -0.37 -26.18 1.74
C VAL A 235 0.94 -26.67 1.12
N ASP A 236 1.08 -27.96 0.87
CA ASP A 236 2.29 -28.54 0.25
C ASP A 236 2.47 -27.98 -1.19
N GLN A 237 1.41 -27.83 -1.96
CA GLN A 237 1.47 -27.22 -3.28
C GLN A 237 1.82 -25.72 -3.22
N LEU A 238 1.24 -24.99 -2.29
CA LEU A 238 1.52 -23.56 -2.11
C LEU A 238 2.96 -23.33 -1.65
N THR A 239 3.44 -24.10 -0.69
CA THR A 239 4.85 -23.98 -0.22
C THR A 239 5.84 -24.31 -1.33
N ALA A 240 5.62 -25.38 -2.08
CA ALA A 240 6.44 -25.71 -3.24
C ALA A 240 6.42 -24.60 -4.30
N TYR A 241 5.25 -24.00 -4.54
CA TYR A 241 5.13 -22.86 -5.45
C TYR A 241 5.90 -21.63 -4.98
N LEU A 242 5.80 -21.24 -3.70
CA LEU A 242 6.54 -20.10 -3.15
C LEU A 242 8.05 -20.35 -3.18
N GLU A 243 8.51 -21.55 -2.87
CA GLU A 243 9.92 -21.94 -2.96
C GLU A 243 10.45 -21.90 -4.39
N MET A 244 9.67 -22.40 -5.35
CA MET A 244 10.00 -22.27 -6.77
C MET A 244 10.14 -20.81 -7.18
N LYS A 245 9.22 -19.96 -6.72
CA LYS A 245 9.29 -18.51 -6.98
C LYS A 245 10.54 -17.88 -6.40
N LEU A 246 10.91 -18.22 -5.18
CA LEU A 246 12.16 -17.74 -4.57
C LEU A 246 13.40 -18.20 -5.35
N ALA A 247 13.43 -19.47 -5.78
CA ALA A 247 14.54 -20.03 -6.54
C ALA A 247 14.69 -19.44 -7.95
N THR A 248 13.57 -19.09 -8.57
CA THR A 248 13.54 -18.55 -9.96
C THR A 248 13.54 -17.03 -10.03
N ARG A 249 13.58 -16.34 -8.89
CA ARG A 249 13.62 -14.89 -8.84
C ARG A 249 14.85 -14.35 -9.56
N PRO A 250 14.71 -13.37 -10.46
CA PRO A 250 15.88 -12.69 -11.03
C PRO A 250 16.74 -12.11 -9.90
N ARG A 251 18.00 -12.52 -9.84
CA ARG A 251 18.94 -11.90 -8.89
C ARG A 251 19.03 -10.42 -9.23
N ARG A 252 18.74 -9.57 -8.27
CA ARG A 252 18.98 -8.13 -8.42
C ARG A 252 20.48 -7.93 -8.62
N THR A 253 20.84 -7.33 -9.72
CA THR A 253 22.18 -6.73 -9.83
C THR A 253 22.21 -5.60 -8.79
N PRO A 254 23.16 -5.59 -7.86
CA PRO A 254 23.26 -4.50 -6.90
C PRO A 254 23.33 -3.20 -7.71
N MET A 255 22.38 -2.30 -7.46
CA MET A 255 22.42 -0.96 -8.04
C MET A 255 23.74 -0.34 -7.60
N ASN A 256 24.58 0.03 -8.57
CA ASN A 256 25.83 0.72 -8.31
C ASN A 256 25.50 2.00 -7.53
N PRO A 257 25.98 2.18 -6.28
CA PRO A 257 25.62 3.34 -5.46
C PRO A 257 26.05 4.69 -6.05
N GLN A 258 26.82 4.67 -7.15
CA GLN A 258 27.28 5.86 -7.82
C GLN A 258 26.25 6.54 -8.74
N THR A 259 25.07 5.94 -8.98
CA THR A 259 24.05 6.55 -9.86
C THR A 259 22.96 7.32 -9.09
N SER A 260 22.98 7.38 -7.78
CA SER A 260 22.00 8.12 -6.95
C SER A 260 22.51 9.47 -6.42
N LEU A 261 23.61 9.97 -6.93
CA LEU A 261 24.01 11.35 -6.64
C LEU A 261 23.13 12.30 -7.45
N PHE A 262 21.98 12.61 -6.93
CA PHE A 262 21.31 13.87 -7.21
C PHE A 262 22.26 14.96 -6.72
N LYS A 263 23.05 15.52 -7.64
CA LYS A 263 23.75 16.77 -7.40
C LYS A 263 22.68 17.85 -7.32
N PRO A 264 22.45 18.50 -6.18
CA PRO A 264 21.70 19.74 -6.19
C PRO A 264 22.53 20.73 -7.02
N SER A 265 21.95 21.24 -8.08
CA SER A 265 22.50 22.32 -8.89
C SER A 265 22.59 23.56 -8.01
N LEU A 266 23.78 23.89 -7.55
CA LEU A 266 24.14 25.09 -6.81
C LEU A 266 24.43 26.26 -7.75
N ASP A 267 23.62 26.40 -8.80
CA ASP A 267 23.72 27.52 -9.75
C ASP A 267 22.37 28.25 -9.85
N THR A 268 22.00 28.98 -8.83
CA THR A 268 21.09 30.13 -8.98
C THR A 268 21.17 31.04 -7.76
N LEU A 269 22.36 31.52 -7.45
CA LEU A 269 22.55 32.68 -6.57
C LEU A 269 23.74 33.54 -7.10
N ALA A 270 23.58 34.10 -8.31
CA ALA A 270 24.35 35.27 -8.72
C ALA A 270 23.65 35.90 -9.92
N GLY A 271 22.95 36.97 -9.70
CA GLY A 271 22.32 37.74 -10.78
C GLY A 271 21.33 38.77 -10.29
N SER A 272 21.72 39.54 -9.26
CA SER A 272 21.11 40.84 -9.03
C SER A 272 21.46 41.79 -10.18
N LYS A 273 20.52 42.02 -11.06
CA LYS A 273 20.56 43.22 -11.92
C LYS A 273 19.55 44.22 -11.36
N GLU A 274 20.14 45.32 -10.94
CA GLU A 274 19.46 46.62 -10.75
C GLU A 274 18.58 46.92 -11.94
N VAL A 275 17.35 47.31 -11.68
CA VAL A 275 16.46 47.99 -12.61
C VAL A 275 16.12 49.33 -12.01
N ASP A 276 16.66 50.30 -12.68
CA ASP A 276 16.50 51.75 -12.55
C ASP A 276 15.01 52.13 -12.68
N PRO A 277 14.50 53.09 -11.91
CA PRO A 277 13.14 53.59 -12.03
C PRO A 277 13.08 54.87 -12.80
N SER A 278 12.26 54.94 -13.84
CA SER A 278 11.68 56.24 -14.30
C SER A 278 10.60 56.04 -15.36
N PRO A 279 9.81 57.12 -15.61
CA PRO A 279 8.37 57.10 -15.36
C PRO A 279 7.51 57.41 -16.62
N GLU A 280 6.27 57.76 -16.41
CA GLU A 280 5.28 58.39 -17.30
C GLU A 280 4.30 57.48 -18.01
N SER A 281 3.05 57.60 -17.57
CA SER A 281 1.93 58.48 -18.02
C SER A 281 1.01 57.83 -19.07
N GLY A 282 -0.28 57.99 -18.79
CA GLY A 282 -1.38 57.82 -19.75
C GLY A 282 -2.50 56.96 -19.24
N VAL A 283 -3.41 57.40 -18.47
CA VAL A 283 -4.69 58.16 -18.58
C VAL A 283 -5.63 57.67 -19.68
N ILE A 284 -6.89 57.42 -19.21
CA ILE A 284 -8.19 57.46 -19.93
C ILE A 284 -8.63 56.13 -20.60
N HIS A 285 -9.75 55.53 -20.41
CA HIS A 285 -11.14 55.93 -20.20
C HIS A 285 -11.98 54.74 -19.72
N ALA A 286 -13.00 55.11 -18.98
CA ALA A 286 -14.16 54.30 -18.62
C ALA A 286 -15.02 53.97 -19.84
N GLU A 287 -15.78 52.87 -19.74
CA GLU A 287 -17.22 52.91 -19.97
C GLU A 287 -17.92 51.64 -19.48
N ALA A 288 -18.94 51.89 -18.72
CA ALA A 288 -19.89 50.92 -18.22
C ALA A 288 -20.89 50.52 -19.32
N THR A 289 -21.40 49.32 -19.29
CA THR A 289 -22.81 49.08 -19.62
C THR A 289 -23.34 47.82 -18.95
N ALA A 290 -24.33 48.04 -18.10
CA ALA A 290 -25.21 47.04 -17.53
C ALA A 290 -26.30 46.63 -18.52
N ARG A 291 -26.81 45.39 -18.38
CA ARG A 291 -28.19 44.91 -18.61
C ARG A 291 -28.21 43.42 -18.33
N ALA A 292 -28.78 42.92 -17.27
CA ALA A 292 -30.21 42.83 -16.90
C ALA A 292 -31.03 41.92 -17.82
N THR A 293 -31.57 40.89 -17.16
CA THR A 293 -32.92 40.31 -17.21
C THR A 293 -33.16 39.00 -18.01
N ARG A 294 -33.66 38.03 -17.21
CA ARG A 294 -34.84 37.14 -17.43
C ARG A 294 -34.64 35.95 -18.42
N SER A 295 -34.73 34.76 -17.98
CA SER A 295 -35.94 33.99 -17.60
C SER A 295 -35.52 32.78 -16.78
#